data_119d01f7fa824d105240c88da3747e1b
#
_entry.id   119d01f7fa824d105240c88da3747e1b
#
_cell.length_a   1.000
_cell.length_b   1.000
_cell.length_c   1.000
_cell.angle_alpha   90.00
_cell.angle_beta   90.00
_cell.angle_gamma   90.00
#
_symmetry.space_group_name_H-M   'P 1'
#
loop_
_entity.id
_entity.type
_entity.pdbx_description
1 polymer ?
#
loop_
_entity_poly.entity_id
_entity_poly.type
_entity_poly.pdbx_seq_one_letter_code
_entity_poly.pdbx_strand_id
1 'polypeptide(L)'
;MKIIKSCNLSGSHFSALNKALLSMKKIAVKVEMICGVFMSSASMILQAGIGIVIFVGTMLLVKGEIELLPLLMFFLMVTRIYGPILAILSQLTTLLNLNVVTERMRTLLSTPVMQGNDKEIENCDIELEHVTFRYNTKDVIKDVTCKIPQGSITALVGSSGSGKSTISKLIARFWDIQKGTIRVGGKDIRTMEPESLMRKMAFVFQDVTLFNDTVFNNISIGNPNATEEEVMAAAKAAYCDEFVRNMPDGYQTVLGENGSTLSGGERQRISIARALLKNASIIF
;
A
#
# COMPACT_ATOMS: atom_id res chain seq x y z
N MET A 1 11.45 4.34 17.33
CA MET A 1 11.67 4.66 18.77
C MET A 1 13.07 4.31 19.27
N LYS A 2 13.62 3.08 19.03
CA LYS A 2 14.95 2.67 19.54
C LYS A 2 16.08 3.62 19.10
N ILE A 3 16.16 3.98 17.81
CA ILE A 3 17.21 4.86 17.25
C ILE A 3 17.11 6.28 17.83
N ILE A 4 15.90 6.82 18.00
CA ILE A 4 15.69 8.16 18.56
C ILE A 4 16.19 8.24 20.01
N LYS A 5 15.95 7.18 20.81
CA LYS A 5 16.44 7.08 22.18
C LYS A 5 17.95 6.86 22.23
N SER A 6 18.51 6.00 21.37
CA SER A 6 19.95 5.72 21.37
C SER A 6 20.81 6.90 20.95
N CYS A 7 20.28 7.77 20.06
CA CYS A 7 20.97 8.96 19.59
C CYS A 7 20.61 10.24 20.37
N ASN A 8 19.81 10.14 21.45
CA ASN A 8 19.33 11.26 22.26
C ASN A 8 18.72 12.41 21.44
N LEU A 9 17.99 12.07 20.36
CA LEU A 9 17.42 13.02 19.40
C LEU A 9 16.05 13.60 19.85
N SER A 10 15.78 13.65 21.15
CA SER A 10 14.55 14.22 21.69
C SER A 10 14.49 15.74 21.42
N GLY A 11 13.43 16.18 20.77
CA GLY A 11 13.10 17.60 20.57
C GLY A 11 13.56 18.20 19.24
N SER A 12 14.85 18.25 18.93
CA SER A 12 15.37 18.90 17.72
C SER A 12 15.01 18.20 16.42
N HIS A 13 14.97 16.86 16.42
CA HIS A 13 14.64 16.06 15.23
C HIS A 13 13.16 16.17 14.83
N PHE A 14 12.28 16.50 15.77
CA PHE A 14 10.85 16.70 15.51
C PHE A 14 10.50 18.13 15.11
N SER A 15 11.47 19.05 15.04
CA SER A 15 11.22 20.44 14.68
C SER A 15 10.56 20.60 13.31
N ALA A 16 11.03 19.86 12.31
CA ALA A 16 10.45 19.84 10.96
C ALA A 16 9.03 19.26 10.95
N LEU A 17 8.79 18.16 11.67
CA LEU A 17 7.46 17.57 11.82
C LEU A 17 6.51 18.50 12.55
N ASN A 18 6.94 19.09 13.68
CA ASN A 18 6.15 20.07 14.43
C ASN A 18 5.82 21.30 13.58
N LYS A 19 6.78 21.81 12.79
CA LYS A 19 6.55 22.92 11.87
C LYS A 19 5.52 22.56 10.80
N ALA A 20 5.59 21.35 10.24
CA ALA A 20 4.60 20.83 9.27
C ALA A 20 3.22 20.69 9.92
N LEU A 21 3.12 20.10 11.11
CA LEU A 21 1.86 19.97 11.86
C LEU A 21 1.25 21.32 12.21
N LEU A 22 2.06 22.28 12.65
CA LEU A 22 1.60 23.64 12.96
C LEU A 22 1.12 24.38 11.69
N SER A 23 1.78 24.18 10.54
CA SER A 23 1.32 24.76 9.27
C SER A 23 -0.01 24.13 8.83
N MET A 24 -0.16 22.82 8.92
CA MET A 24 -1.42 22.12 8.65
C MET A 24 -2.53 22.61 9.59
N LYS A 25 -2.25 22.71 10.90
CA LYS A 25 -3.20 23.27 11.88
C LYS A 25 -3.66 24.68 11.49
N LYS A 26 -2.73 25.57 11.12
CA LYS A 26 -3.07 26.96 10.72
C LYS A 26 -3.99 26.96 9.48
N ILE A 27 -3.71 26.14 8.48
CA ILE A 27 -4.53 26.03 7.28
C ILE A 27 -5.90 25.47 7.62
N ALA A 28 -5.97 24.37 8.37
CA ALA A 28 -7.22 23.75 8.78
C ALA A 28 -8.12 24.71 9.57
N VAL A 29 -7.56 25.41 10.59
CA VAL A 29 -8.30 26.42 11.36
C VAL A 29 -8.80 27.56 10.46
N LYS A 30 -7.98 28.03 9.51
CA LYS A 30 -8.38 29.10 8.57
C LYS A 30 -9.54 28.66 7.68
N VAL A 31 -9.47 27.44 7.13
CA VAL A 31 -10.53 26.89 6.30
C VAL A 31 -11.82 26.72 7.11
N GLU A 32 -11.73 26.15 8.32
CA GLU A 32 -12.87 25.93 9.21
C GLU A 32 -13.55 27.28 9.61
N MET A 33 -12.76 28.29 9.91
CA MET A 33 -13.26 29.65 10.20
C MET A 33 -14.02 30.24 9.01
N ILE A 34 -13.45 30.14 7.80
CA ILE A 34 -14.11 30.66 6.58
C ILE A 34 -15.42 29.91 6.33
N CYS A 35 -15.41 28.58 6.39
CA CYS A 35 -16.61 27.78 6.24
C CYS A 35 -17.66 28.08 7.32
N GLY A 36 -17.23 28.22 8.58
CA GLY A 36 -18.10 28.55 9.72
C GLY A 36 -18.77 29.92 9.54
N VAL A 37 -18.01 30.95 9.17
CA VAL A 37 -18.57 32.30 8.90
C VAL A 37 -19.54 32.26 7.73
N PHE A 38 -19.19 31.56 6.65
CA PHE A 38 -20.06 31.40 5.48
C PHE A 38 -21.39 30.73 5.85
N MET A 39 -21.33 29.60 6.57
CA MET A 39 -22.52 28.87 7.00
C MET A 39 -23.38 29.68 7.97
N SER A 40 -22.76 30.37 8.93
CA SER A 40 -23.48 31.21 9.89
C SER A 40 -24.16 32.40 9.19
N SER A 41 -23.48 33.06 8.25
CA SER A 41 -24.07 34.17 7.49
C SER A 41 -25.23 33.69 6.61
N ALA A 42 -25.08 32.55 5.94
CA ALA A 42 -26.18 31.95 5.16
C ALA A 42 -27.40 31.63 6.05
N SER A 43 -27.16 31.05 7.22
CA SER A 43 -28.22 30.77 8.20
C SER A 43 -28.91 32.04 8.68
N MET A 44 -28.15 33.11 8.99
CA MET A 44 -28.73 34.41 9.40
C MET A 44 -29.62 35.01 8.31
N ILE A 45 -29.19 34.99 7.05
CA ILE A 45 -29.96 35.49 5.92
C ILE A 45 -31.29 34.74 5.78
N LEU A 46 -31.25 33.41 5.87
CA LEU A 46 -32.45 32.58 5.81
C LEU A 46 -33.40 32.84 6.97
N GLN A 47 -32.87 32.99 8.21
CA GLN A 47 -33.68 33.33 9.38
C GLN A 47 -34.30 34.73 9.29
N ALA A 48 -33.56 35.70 8.78
CA ALA A 48 -34.09 37.04 8.51
C ALA A 48 -35.24 36.99 7.48
N GLY A 49 -35.13 36.09 6.47
CA GLY A 49 -36.22 35.83 5.52
C GLY A 49 -37.52 35.34 6.19
N ILE A 50 -37.40 34.44 7.19
CA ILE A 50 -38.54 33.99 8.01
C ILE A 50 -39.15 35.18 8.75
N GLY A 51 -38.33 36.05 9.35
CA GLY A 51 -38.79 37.25 10.06
C GLY A 51 -39.59 38.19 9.13
N ILE A 52 -39.12 38.39 7.90
CA ILE A 52 -39.82 39.19 6.91
C ILE A 52 -41.16 38.57 6.52
N VAL A 53 -41.20 37.24 6.34
CA VAL A 53 -42.46 36.52 6.03
C VAL A 53 -43.47 36.69 7.15
N ILE A 54 -43.08 36.56 8.41
CA ILE A 54 -43.96 36.75 9.56
C ILE A 54 -44.46 38.20 9.59
N PHE A 55 -43.54 39.17 9.46
CA PHE A 55 -43.90 40.59 9.52
C PHE A 55 -44.91 40.99 8.42
N VAL A 56 -44.61 40.68 7.16
CA VAL A 56 -45.47 41.00 6.03
C VAL A 56 -46.76 40.23 6.09
N GLY A 57 -46.71 38.92 6.43
CA GLY A 57 -47.90 38.08 6.55
C GLY A 57 -48.86 38.58 7.63
N THR A 58 -48.32 39.01 8.78
CA THR A 58 -49.14 39.57 9.89
C THR A 58 -49.78 40.88 9.47
N MET A 59 -49.04 41.74 8.72
CA MET A 59 -49.53 42.99 8.21
C MET A 59 -50.71 42.79 7.23
N LEU A 60 -50.66 41.83 6.33
CA LEU A 60 -51.68 41.47 5.39
C LEU A 60 -52.89 40.85 6.08
N LEU A 61 -52.67 40.02 7.13
CA LEU A 61 -53.75 39.46 7.94
C LEU A 61 -54.56 40.54 8.65
N VAL A 62 -53.90 41.55 9.25
CA VAL A 62 -54.56 42.66 9.94
C VAL A 62 -55.37 43.53 8.94
N LYS A 63 -54.92 43.65 7.69
CA LYS A 63 -55.64 44.32 6.64
C LYS A 63 -56.88 43.52 6.10
N GLY A 64 -56.98 42.27 6.49
CA GLY A 64 -58.03 41.38 6.01
C GLY A 64 -57.82 40.85 4.59
N GLU A 65 -56.60 41.02 4.02
CA GLU A 65 -56.25 40.59 2.66
C GLU A 65 -55.95 39.09 2.56
N ILE A 66 -55.61 38.46 3.70
CA ILE A 66 -55.34 36.98 3.80
C ILE A 66 -55.99 36.43 5.08
N GLU A 67 -56.33 35.15 5.05
CA GLU A 67 -56.80 34.40 6.22
C GLU A 67 -55.63 33.80 7.03
N LEU A 68 -55.89 33.48 8.31
CA LEU A 68 -54.90 32.91 9.20
C LEU A 68 -54.37 31.54 8.72
N LEU A 69 -55.24 30.69 8.20
CA LEU A 69 -54.91 29.31 7.83
C LEU A 69 -53.87 29.28 6.65
N PRO A 70 -54.06 30.01 5.51
CA PRO A 70 -53.08 30.11 4.46
C PRO A 70 -51.75 30.65 4.96
N LEU A 71 -51.72 31.65 5.85
CA LEU A 71 -50.50 32.20 6.42
C LEU A 71 -49.70 31.15 7.20
N LEU A 72 -50.36 30.37 8.06
CA LEU A 72 -49.74 29.28 8.81
C LEU A 72 -49.21 28.18 7.88
N MET A 73 -49.97 27.81 6.86
CA MET A 73 -49.52 26.81 5.88
C MET A 73 -48.29 27.31 5.10
N PHE A 74 -48.26 28.57 4.68
CA PHE A 74 -47.11 29.16 3.99
C PHE A 74 -45.89 29.18 4.91
N PHE A 75 -46.02 29.56 6.18
CA PHE A 75 -44.95 29.56 7.16
C PHE A 75 -44.37 28.15 7.37
N LEU A 76 -45.22 27.13 7.50
CA LEU A 76 -44.80 25.74 7.61
C LEU A 76 -44.04 25.28 6.36
N MET A 77 -44.48 25.65 5.15
CA MET A 77 -43.78 25.33 3.92
C MET A 77 -42.41 25.96 3.87
N VAL A 78 -42.29 27.26 4.13
CA VAL A 78 -41.03 27.98 4.13
C VAL A 78 -40.01 27.38 5.08
N THR A 79 -40.44 27.10 6.34
CA THR A 79 -39.54 26.47 7.34
C THR A 79 -39.08 25.07 6.92
N ARG A 80 -39.94 24.30 6.22
CA ARG A 80 -39.57 22.97 5.71
C ARG A 80 -38.53 23.00 4.57
N ILE A 81 -38.51 24.06 3.77
CA ILE A 81 -37.56 24.21 2.66
C ILE A 81 -36.16 24.60 3.15
N TYR A 82 -36.07 25.35 4.23
CA TYR A 82 -34.76 25.86 4.72
C TYR A 82 -33.83 24.77 5.21
N GLY A 83 -34.35 23.72 5.84
CA GLY A 83 -33.56 22.60 6.32
C GLY A 83 -32.76 21.92 5.18
N PRO A 84 -33.39 21.46 4.10
CA PRO A 84 -32.71 20.90 2.94
C PRO A 84 -31.69 21.86 2.30
N ILE A 85 -31.98 23.15 2.21
CA ILE A 85 -31.03 24.14 1.64
C ILE A 85 -29.75 24.21 2.47
N LEU A 86 -29.86 24.32 3.80
CA LEU A 86 -28.71 24.32 4.70
C LEU A 86 -27.94 23.00 4.65
N ALA A 87 -28.64 21.87 4.52
CA ALA A 87 -28.02 20.56 4.36
C ALA A 87 -27.20 20.49 3.05
N ILE A 88 -27.72 20.98 1.92
CA ILE A 88 -26.98 21.04 0.66
C ILE A 88 -25.73 21.92 0.80
N LEU A 89 -25.84 23.10 1.40
CA LEU A 89 -24.71 23.99 1.63
C LEU A 89 -23.64 23.35 2.51
N SER A 90 -24.03 22.61 3.54
CA SER A 90 -23.07 21.90 4.42
C SER A 90 -22.36 20.75 3.71
N GLN A 91 -23.01 20.06 2.76
CA GLN A 91 -22.41 18.97 1.99
C GLN A 91 -21.49 19.44 0.86
N LEU A 92 -21.53 20.71 0.49
CA LEU A 92 -20.72 21.23 -0.61
C LEU A 92 -19.21 21.06 -0.36
N THR A 93 -18.76 21.32 0.86
CA THR A 93 -17.36 21.10 1.29
C THR A 93 -16.96 19.62 1.22
N THR A 94 -17.86 18.72 1.57
CA THR A 94 -17.64 17.28 1.46
C THR A 94 -17.49 16.85 0.00
N LEU A 95 -18.31 17.35 -0.89
CA LEU A 95 -18.23 17.07 -2.33
C LEU A 95 -16.90 17.55 -2.94
N LEU A 96 -16.42 18.72 -2.54
CA LEU A 96 -15.11 19.23 -2.99
C LEU A 96 -13.96 18.34 -2.51
N ASN A 97 -14.02 17.84 -1.29
CA ASN A 97 -13.02 16.91 -0.76
C ASN A 97 -13.05 15.54 -1.46
N LEU A 98 -14.24 15.05 -1.84
CA LEU A 98 -14.37 13.79 -2.59
C LEU A 98 -13.66 13.85 -3.93
N ASN A 99 -13.66 14.98 -4.63
CA ASN A 99 -12.92 15.13 -5.88
C ASN A 99 -11.42 14.89 -5.70
N VAL A 100 -10.81 15.40 -4.62
CA VAL A 100 -9.39 15.19 -4.35
C VAL A 100 -9.08 13.72 -4.08
N VAL A 101 -9.94 13.04 -3.33
CA VAL A 101 -9.78 11.60 -3.05
C VAL A 101 -9.97 10.78 -4.33
N THR A 102 -10.97 11.11 -5.14
CA THR A 102 -11.25 10.46 -6.42
C THR A 102 -10.09 10.59 -7.41
N GLU A 103 -9.49 11.79 -7.52
CA GLU A 103 -8.31 11.99 -8.37
C GLU A 103 -7.10 11.17 -7.89
N ARG A 104 -6.88 11.06 -6.59
CA ARG A 104 -5.83 10.19 -6.05
C ARG A 104 -6.10 8.71 -6.35
N MET A 105 -7.34 8.24 -6.17
CA MET A 105 -7.72 6.88 -6.55
C MET A 105 -7.55 6.64 -8.04
N ARG A 106 -7.98 7.59 -8.90
CA ARG A 106 -7.81 7.49 -10.34
C ARG A 106 -6.34 7.40 -10.72
N THR A 107 -5.47 8.20 -10.12
CA THR A 107 -4.02 8.15 -10.34
C THR A 107 -3.44 6.78 -9.96
N LEU A 108 -3.86 6.20 -8.83
CA LEU A 108 -3.43 4.87 -8.43
C LEU A 108 -3.93 3.78 -9.39
N LEU A 109 -5.21 3.82 -9.76
CA LEU A 109 -5.83 2.85 -10.65
C LEU A 109 -5.33 2.97 -12.10
N SER A 110 -4.90 4.15 -12.54
CA SER A 110 -4.33 4.38 -13.86
C SER A 110 -2.82 4.08 -13.95
N THR A 111 -2.20 3.66 -12.84
CA THR A 111 -0.79 3.25 -12.86
C THR A 111 -0.64 2.04 -13.81
N PRO A 112 0.22 2.13 -14.83
CA PRO A 112 0.38 1.05 -15.77
C PRO A 112 0.87 -0.21 -15.07
N VAL A 113 0.13 -1.30 -15.24
CA VAL A 113 0.50 -2.63 -14.73
C VAL A 113 1.38 -3.31 -15.76
N MET A 114 2.39 -4.04 -15.29
CA MET A 114 3.21 -4.88 -16.18
C MET A 114 2.32 -5.92 -16.85
N GLN A 115 2.35 -5.93 -18.18
CA GLN A 115 1.57 -6.87 -18.98
C GLN A 115 2.47 -7.92 -19.58
N GLY A 116 1.90 -9.08 -19.87
CA GLY A 116 2.58 -10.17 -20.53
C GLY A 116 1.60 -11.29 -20.85
N ASN A 117 2.07 -12.31 -21.53
CA ASN A 117 1.30 -13.51 -21.81
C ASN A 117 1.77 -14.65 -20.92
N ASP A 118 0.85 -15.52 -20.52
CA ASP A 118 1.21 -16.77 -19.87
C ASP A 118 1.91 -17.67 -20.92
N LYS A 119 3.23 -17.82 -20.75
CA LYS A 119 4.06 -18.63 -21.65
C LYS A 119 4.74 -19.72 -20.84
N GLU A 120 4.52 -20.95 -21.20
CA GLU A 120 5.27 -22.05 -20.66
C GLU A 120 6.76 -21.93 -21.01
N ILE A 121 7.62 -22.16 -20.03
CA ILE A 121 9.08 -22.15 -20.15
C ILE A 121 9.52 -23.61 -20.13
N GLU A 122 10.19 -24.05 -21.19
CA GLU A 122 10.69 -25.44 -21.32
C GLU A 122 11.92 -25.70 -20.47
N ASN A 123 12.78 -24.69 -20.33
CA ASN A 123 13.96 -24.73 -19.49
C ASN A 123 14.07 -23.46 -18.66
N CYS A 124 15.00 -23.42 -17.71
CA CYS A 124 15.22 -22.30 -16.81
C CYS A 124 16.60 -21.65 -16.96
N ASP A 125 17.23 -21.75 -18.14
CA ASP A 125 18.42 -20.99 -18.46
C ASP A 125 18.11 -19.49 -18.38
N ILE A 126 19.01 -18.73 -17.76
CA ILE A 126 18.86 -17.28 -17.63
C ILE A 126 19.95 -16.63 -18.47
N GLU A 127 19.56 -15.73 -19.35
CA GLU A 127 20.47 -14.98 -20.21
C GLU A 127 20.23 -13.48 -20.07
N LEU A 128 21.30 -12.75 -19.77
CA LEU A 128 21.33 -11.30 -19.76
C LEU A 128 22.18 -10.83 -20.93
N GLU A 129 21.66 -9.94 -21.77
CA GLU A 129 22.38 -9.38 -22.91
C GLU A 129 22.36 -7.86 -22.84
N HIS A 130 23.53 -7.25 -22.68
CA HIS A 130 23.71 -5.80 -22.65
C HIS A 130 22.76 -5.06 -21.72
N VAL A 131 22.49 -5.63 -20.53
CA VAL A 131 21.50 -5.12 -19.58
C VAL A 131 22.00 -3.86 -18.92
N THR A 132 21.24 -2.77 -19.06
CA THR A 132 21.44 -1.52 -18.35
C THR A 132 20.17 -1.16 -17.59
N PHE A 133 20.32 -0.81 -16.30
CA PHE A 133 19.19 -0.46 -15.45
C PHE A 133 19.51 0.66 -14.46
N ARG A 134 18.49 1.50 -14.24
CA ARG A 134 18.49 2.58 -13.24
C ARG A 134 17.12 2.67 -12.55
N TYR A 135 17.13 2.94 -11.25
CA TYR A 135 15.88 3.22 -10.52
C TYR A 135 15.35 4.62 -10.83
N ASN A 136 16.23 5.62 -10.89
CA ASN A 136 15.88 7.01 -11.17
C ASN A 136 16.83 7.57 -12.23
N THR A 137 17.81 8.39 -11.81
CA THR A 137 18.73 9.09 -12.72
C THR A 137 20.09 8.41 -12.89
N LYS A 138 20.52 7.60 -11.90
CA LYS A 138 21.86 6.98 -11.89
C LYS A 138 21.77 5.50 -12.27
N ASP A 139 22.57 5.09 -13.24
CA ASP A 139 22.67 3.68 -13.64
C ASP A 139 23.26 2.85 -12.50
N VAL A 140 22.51 1.79 -12.12
CA VAL A 140 22.89 0.80 -11.10
C VAL A 140 23.53 -0.42 -11.77
N ILE A 141 22.97 -0.85 -12.90
CA ILE A 141 23.51 -1.92 -13.74
C ILE A 141 23.95 -1.28 -15.06
N LYS A 142 25.16 -1.59 -15.51
CA LYS A 142 25.76 -1.01 -16.70
C LYS A 142 26.28 -2.12 -17.61
N ASP A 143 25.62 -2.32 -18.72
CA ASP A 143 26.03 -3.21 -19.80
C ASP A 143 26.46 -4.61 -19.34
N VAL A 144 25.61 -5.29 -18.58
CA VAL A 144 25.88 -6.62 -18.05
C VAL A 144 25.41 -7.67 -19.06
N THR A 145 26.35 -8.55 -19.41
CA THR A 145 26.07 -9.74 -20.24
C THR A 145 26.56 -10.98 -19.50
N CYS A 146 25.66 -11.93 -19.25
CA CYS A 146 26.01 -13.21 -18.64
C CYS A 146 24.97 -14.28 -18.95
N LYS A 147 25.37 -15.55 -18.79
CA LYS A 147 24.48 -16.71 -18.90
C LYS A 147 24.59 -17.55 -17.64
N ILE A 148 23.44 -17.97 -17.12
CA ILE A 148 23.29 -18.84 -15.96
C ILE A 148 22.55 -20.09 -16.41
N PRO A 149 23.25 -21.22 -16.62
CA PRO A 149 22.63 -22.46 -17.09
C PRO A 149 21.71 -23.06 -16.01
N GLN A 150 20.65 -23.69 -16.43
CA GLN A 150 19.77 -24.49 -15.55
C GLN A 150 20.60 -25.54 -14.80
N GLY A 151 20.26 -25.79 -13.52
CA GLY A 151 20.92 -26.78 -12.67
C GLY A 151 22.30 -26.34 -12.18
N SER A 152 22.75 -25.12 -12.49
CA SER A 152 24.00 -24.57 -11.97
C SER A 152 23.78 -23.75 -10.70
N ILE A 153 24.82 -23.65 -9.87
CA ILE A 153 24.90 -22.68 -8.77
C ILE A 153 25.79 -21.54 -9.22
N THR A 154 25.24 -20.33 -9.26
CA THR A 154 25.96 -19.13 -9.69
C THR A 154 26.07 -18.13 -8.56
N ALA A 155 27.29 -17.72 -8.22
CA ALA A 155 27.53 -16.70 -7.19
C ALA A 155 27.78 -15.34 -7.84
N LEU A 156 27.00 -14.33 -7.46
CA LEU A 156 27.23 -12.93 -7.81
C LEU A 156 28.17 -12.29 -6.78
N VAL A 157 29.39 -11.97 -7.18
CA VAL A 157 30.44 -11.41 -6.31
C VAL A 157 30.69 -9.95 -6.63
N GLY A 158 30.92 -9.14 -5.60
CA GLY A 158 31.23 -7.71 -5.76
C GLY A 158 31.02 -6.92 -4.47
N SER A 159 31.45 -5.67 -4.45
CA SER A 159 31.31 -4.76 -3.31
C SER A 159 29.85 -4.47 -2.96
N SER A 160 29.59 -3.95 -1.75
CA SER A 160 28.25 -3.49 -1.38
C SER A 160 27.81 -2.38 -2.35
N GLY A 161 26.54 -2.43 -2.80
CA GLY A 161 26.02 -1.47 -3.78
C GLY A 161 26.37 -1.73 -5.24
N SER A 162 27.10 -2.82 -5.59
CA SER A 162 27.44 -3.16 -6.97
C SER A 162 26.29 -3.69 -7.83
N GLY A 163 25.07 -3.76 -7.28
CA GLY A 163 23.88 -4.16 -8.05
C GLY A 163 23.54 -5.64 -8.01
N LYS A 164 24.20 -6.48 -7.20
CA LYS A 164 23.93 -7.94 -7.09
C LYS A 164 22.45 -8.26 -6.84
N SER A 165 21.87 -7.71 -5.80
CA SER A 165 20.45 -7.91 -5.48
C SER A 165 19.53 -7.26 -6.52
N THR A 166 19.99 -6.24 -7.24
CA THR A 166 19.24 -5.63 -8.33
C THR A 166 19.14 -6.59 -9.51
N ILE A 167 20.22 -7.29 -9.87
CA ILE A 167 20.20 -8.29 -10.96
C ILE A 167 19.17 -9.38 -10.65
N SER A 168 19.18 -9.95 -9.44
CA SER A 168 18.18 -10.98 -9.05
C SER A 168 16.74 -10.46 -9.19
N LYS A 169 16.49 -9.22 -8.75
CA LYS A 169 15.17 -8.59 -8.86
C LYS A 169 14.78 -8.26 -10.31
N LEU A 170 15.74 -7.95 -11.19
CA LEU A 170 15.48 -7.72 -12.61
C LEU A 170 15.17 -9.03 -13.34
N ILE A 171 15.85 -10.12 -13.03
CA ILE A 171 15.53 -11.45 -13.57
C ILE A 171 14.09 -11.86 -13.18
N ALA A 172 13.68 -11.52 -11.98
CA ALA A 172 12.31 -11.74 -11.51
C ALA A 172 11.29 -10.73 -12.05
N ARG A 173 11.72 -9.80 -12.89
CA ARG A 173 10.86 -8.75 -13.45
C ARG A 173 10.13 -7.93 -12.39
N PHE A 174 10.80 -7.56 -11.27
CA PHE A 174 10.26 -6.55 -10.35
C PHE A 174 10.28 -5.15 -10.97
N TRP A 175 11.14 -4.93 -11.95
CA TRP A 175 11.23 -3.74 -12.80
C TRP A 175 11.59 -4.14 -14.22
N ASP A 176 11.10 -3.42 -15.20
CA ASP A 176 11.53 -3.55 -16.57
C ASP A 176 12.84 -2.76 -16.79
N ILE A 177 13.76 -3.34 -17.58
CA ILE A 177 15.04 -2.75 -17.90
C ILE A 177 14.91 -1.66 -18.98
N GLN A 178 15.83 -0.68 -18.99
CA GLN A 178 15.83 0.38 -19.98
C GLN A 178 16.56 -0.03 -21.26
N LYS A 179 17.61 -0.87 -21.17
CA LYS A 179 18.38 -1.34 -22.33
C LYS A 179 18.75 -2.81 -22.14
N GLY A 180 18.94 -3.49 -23.28
CA GLY A 180 19.30 -4.90 -23.31
C GLY A 180 18.10 -5.83 -23.26
N THR A 181 18.37 -7.10 -22.99
CA THR A 181 17.34 -8.15 -22.91
C THR A 181 17.68 -9.12 -21.77
N ILE A 182 16.66 -9.55 -21.05
CA ILE A 182 16.75 -10.67 -20.09
C ILE A 182 15.82 -11.76 -20.58
N ARG A 183 16.39 -12.97 -20.75
CA ARG A 183 15.60 -14.15 -21.15
C ARG A 183 15.65 -15.21 -20.07
N VAL A 184 14.53 -15.91 -19.91
CA VAL A 184 14.43 -17.13 -19.11
C VAL A 184 13.83 -18.20 -20.00
N GLY A 185 14.56 -19.31 -20.15
CA GLY A 185 14.18 -20.36 -21.09
C GLY A 185 14.09 -19.86 -22.54
N GLY A 186 15.00 -18.98 -22.95
CA GLY A 186 15.05 -18.38 -24.28
C GLY A 186 13.97 -17.32 -24.56
N LYS A 187 13.03 -17.06 -23.63
CA LYS A 187 11.95 -16.09 -23.80
C LYS A 187 12.24 -14.79 -23.07
N ASP A 188 12.05 -13.65 -23.73
CA ASP A 188 12.19 -12.33 -23.12
C ASP A 188 11.15 -12.17 -21.99
N ILE A 189 11.63 -11.89 -20.77
CA ILE A 189 10.76 -11.77 -19.59
C ILE A 189 9.74 -10.63 -19.72
N ARG A 190 9.99 -9.61 -20.53
CA ARG A 190 9.03 -8.51 -20.78
C ARG A 190 7.76 -8.96 -21.49
N THR A 191 7.83 -10.09 -22.22
CA THR A 191 6.67 -10.67 -22.91
C THR A 191 5.90 -11.68 -22.09
N MET A 192 6.39 -12.01 -20.89
CA MET A 192 5.80 -12.98 -19.97
C MET A 192 4.94 -12.29 -18.94
N GLU A 193 3.88 -12.93 -18.49
CA GLU A 193 3.12 -12.48 -17.34
C GLU A 193 3.99 -12.58 -16.05
N PRO A 194 4.08 -11.54 -15.21
CA PRO A 194 4.91 -11.56 -14.01
C PRO A 194 4.60 -12.73 -13.07
N GLU A 195 3.32 -13.07 -12.89
CA GLU A 195 2.88 -14.16 -12.03
C GLU A 195 3.37 -15.52 -12.57
N SER A 196 3.34 -15.73 -13.89
CA SER A 196 3.83 -16.95 -14.53
C SER A 196 5.33 -17.13 -14.34
N LEU A 197 6.08 -16.04 -14.46
CA LEU A 197 7.51 -16.03 -14.19
C LEU A 197 7.79 -16.30 -12.70
N MET A 198 7.04 -15.66 -11.80
CA MET A 198 7.17 -15.82 -10.35
C MET A 198 6.83 -17.22 -9.86
N ARG A 199 5.95 -17.96 -10.54
CA ARG A 199 5.69 -19.38 -10.21
C ARG A 199 6.93 -20.26 -10.33
N LYS A 200 7.88 -19.90 -11.21
CA LYS A 200 9.13 -20.63 -11.43
C LYS A 200 10.29 -20.19 -10.54
N MET A 201 10.09 -19.17 -9.71
CA MET A 201 11.13 -18.53 -8.90
C MET A 201 10.80 -18.56 -7.41
N ALA A 202 11.79 -18.78 -6.56
CA ALA A 202 11.71 -18.59 -5.12
C ALA A 202 12.81 -17.63 -4.65
N PHE A 203 12.51 -16.88 -3.57
CA PHE A 203 13.43 -15.87 -3.03
C PHE A 203 13.66 -16.10 -1.54
N VAL A 204 14.94 -16.03 -1.14
CA VAL A 204 15.36 -15.91 0.25
C VAL A 204 15.94 -14.51 0.42
N PHE A 205 15.11 -13.57 0.87
CA PHE A 205 15.55 -12.18 1.07
C PHE A 205 16.42 -12.04 2.30
N GLN A 206 17.34 -11.07 2.27
CA GLN A 206 18.17 -10.72 3.42
C GLN A 206 17.31 -10.16 4.57
N ASP A 207 16.34 -9.30 4.24
CA ASP A 207 15.36 -8.77 5.18
C ASP A 207 14.09 -9.64 5.09
N VAL A 208 14.01 -10.60 6.01
CA VAL A 208 12.89 -11.56 6.05
C VAL A 208 11.68 -10.92 6.70
N THR A 209 10.56 -10.92 6.00
CA THR A 209 9.26 -10.55 6.54
C THR A 209 8.49 -11.79 6.98
N LEU A 210 8.05 -11.80 8.23
CA LEU A 210 7.18 -12.83 8.79
C LEU A 210 5.83 -12.22 9.15
N PHE A 211 4.77 -13.00 8.98
CA PHE A 211 3.43 -12.60 9.35
C PHE A 211 3.15 -12.91 10.81
N ASN A 212 2.27 -12.16 11.42
CA ASN A 212 1.78 -12.42 12.77
C ASN A 212 0.85 -13.65 12.76
N ASP A 213 1.46 -14.81 12.64
CA ASP A 213 0.82 -16.10 12.50
C ASP A 213 1.76 -17.20 13.05
N THR A 214 1.33 -18.45 13.03
CA THR A 214 2.14 -19.59 13.50
C THR A 214 3.38 -19.79 12.65
N VAL A 215 4.38 -20.51 13.19
CA VAL A 215 5.55 -20.96 12.42
C VAL A 215 5.10 -21.78 11.20
N PHE A 216 4.16 -22.71 11.43
CA PHE A 216 3.59 -23.56 10.39
C PHE A 216 3.00 -22.74 9.25
N ASN A 217 2.07 -21.82 9.54
CA ASN A 217 1.41 -20.98 8.54
C ASN A 217 2.42 -20.07 7.81
N ASN A 218 3.42 -19.57 8.53
CA ASN A 218 4.50 -18.81 7.91
C ASN A 218 5.28 -19.61 6.87
N ILE A 219 5.52 -20.91 7.09
CA ILE A 219 6.20 -21.79 6.13
C ILE A 219 5.25 -22.13 4.97
N SER A 220 3.98 -22.44 5.25
CA SER A 220 2.94 -22.81 4.27
C SER A 220 2.69 -21.75 3.21
N ILE A 221 3.06 -20.50 3.44
CA ILE A 221 3.01 -19.43 2.42
C ILE A 221 3.80 -19.82 1.14
N GLY A 222 4.84 -20.66 1.27
CA GLY A 222 5.61 -21.15 0.11
C GLY A 222 4.76 -21.92 -0.88
N ASN A 223 3.81 -22.74 -0.38
CA ASN A 223 2.81 -23.44 -1.16
C ASN A 223 1.54 -23.63 -0.31
N PRO A 224 0.49 -22.83 -0.51
CA PRO A 224 -0.75 -22.93 0.27
C PRO A 224 -1.50 -24.25 0.15
N ASN A 225 -1.20 -25.06 -0.88
CA ASN A 225 -1.81 -26.36 -1.11
C ASN A 225 -0.94 -27.53 -0.62
N ALA A 226 0.18 -27.24 0.05
CA ALA A 226 1.06 -28.27 0.56
C ALA A 226 0.41 -29.03 1.73
N THR A 227 0.69 -30.33 1.80
CA THR A 227 0.31 -31.17 2.94
C THR A 227 1.15 -30.81 4.18
N GLU A 228 0.65 -31.18 5.36
CA GLU A 228 1.41 -30.98 6.61
C GLU A 228 2.78 -31.66 6.54
N GLU A 229 2.85 -32.85 5.96
CA GLU A 229 4.08 -33.61 5.78
C GLU A 229 5.09 -32.86 4.90
N GLU A 230 4.66 -32.23 3.81
CA GLU A 230 5.51 -31.44 2.94
C GLU A 230 6.04 -30.18 3.66
N VAL A 231 5.18 -29.50 4.43
CA VAL A 231 5.58 -28.35 5.23
C VAL A 231 6.65 -28.75 6.26
N MET A 232 6.43 -29.85 6.97
CA MET A 232 7.38 -30.35 7.95
C MET A 232 8.69 -30.82 7.32
N ALA A 233 8.66 -31.45 6.14
CA ALA A 233 9.84 -31.83 5.38
C ALA A 233 10.68 -30.60 4.97
N ALA A 234 10.04 -29.56 4.45
CA ALA A 234 10.70 -28.30 4.09
C ALA A 234 11.29 -27.60 5.33
N ALA A 235 10.56 -27.58 6.43
CA ALA A 235 11.02 -27.02 7.69
C ALA A 235 12.27 -27.74 8.22
N LYS A 236 12.28 -29.07 8.18
CA LYS A 236 13.41 -29.91 8.58
C LYS A 236 14.61 -29.67 7.67
N ALA A 237 14.41 -29.62 6.36
CA ALA A 237 15.48 -29.35 5.39
C ALA A 237 16.11 -27.97 5.60
N ALA A 238 15.36 -26.99 6.09
CA ALA A 238 15.84 -25.66 6.46
C ALA A 238 16.37 -25.55 7.90
N TYR A 239 16.49 -26.67 8.64
CA TYR A 239 16.93 -26.71 10.04
C TYR A 239 16.04 -25.88 10.98
N CYS A 240 14.74 -25.79 10.71
CA CYS A 240 13.81 -25.10 11.61
C CYS A 240 13.53 -25.90 12.89
N ASP A 241 13.54 -27.24 12.84
CA ASP A 241 13.29 -28.13 13.98
C ASP A 241 14.15 -27.81 15.22
N GLU A 242 15.41 -27.39 15.00
CA GLU A 242 16.35 -27.11 16.08
C GLU A 242 15.85 -26.04 17.06
N PHE A 243 15.21 -25.01 16.56
CA PHE A 243 14.69 -23.93 17.41
C PHE A 243 13.20 -24.05 17.71
N VAL A 244 12.42 -24.61 16.77
CA VAL A 244 10.96 -24.76 16.94
C VAL A 244 10.62 -25.72 18.07
N ARG A 245 11.40 -26.78 18.29
CA ARG A 245 11.21 -27.72 19.42
C ARG A 245 11.34 -27.07 20.81
N ASN A 246 12.03 -25.95 20.90
CA ASN A 246 12.20 -25.21 22.14
C ASN A 246 11.12 -24.13 22.34
N MET A 247 10.17 -24.01 21.41
CA MET A 247 9.04 -23.09 21.51
C MET A 247 7.87 -23.72 22.28
N PRO A 248 7.06 -22.92 23.00
CA PRO A 248 5.98 -23.42 23.84
C PRO A 248 5.00 -24.35 23.12
N ASP A 249 4.57 -23.95 21.90
CA ASP A 249 3.59 -24.68 21.10
C ASP A 249 4.21 -25.27 19.81
N GLY A 250 5.54 -25.40 19.74
CA GLY A 250 6.26 -25.91 18.59
C GLY A 250 5.90 -25.15 17.31
N TYR A 251 5.51 -25.85 16.25
CA TYR A 251 5.12 -25.25 14.98
C TYR A 251 3.84 -24.41 15.05
N GLN A 252 3.01 -24.56 16.08
CA GLN A 252 1.79 -23.76 16.30
C GLN A 252 2.08 -22.47 17.08
N THR A 253 3.33 -22.23 17.48
CA THR A 253 3.71 -20.98 18.16
C THR A 253 3.50 -19.79 17.25
N VAL A 254 2.75 -18.79 17.73
CA VAL A 254 2.51 -17.51 17.02
C VAL A 254 3.71 -16.59 17.17
N LEU A 255 4.24 -16.11 16.05
CA LEU A 255 5.51 -15.37 15.98
C LEU A 255 5.43 -13.89 16.33
N GLY A 256 4.22 -13.34 16.45
CA GLY A 256 4.03 -11.91 16.62
C GLY A 256 4.41 -11.11 15.35
N GLU A 257 4.34 -9.79 15.47
CA GLU A 257 4.59 -8.89 14.34
C GLU A 257 6.04 -9.02 13.84
N ASN A 258 6.21 -9.38 12.57
CA ASN A 258 7.49 -9.60 11.89
C ASN A 258 8.44 -10.56 12.61
N GLY A 259 7.89 -11.55 13.34
CA GLY A 259 8.70 -12.53 14.07
C GLY A 259 9.61 -11.90 15.13
N SER A 260 9.08 -10.93 15.89
CA SER A 260 9.83 -10.13 16.87
C SER A 260 10.49 -10.97 17.97
N THR A 261 10.03 -12.19 18.17
CA THR A 261 10.57 -13.15 19.16
C THR A 261 11.75 -13.98 18.64
N LEU A 262 11.99 -13.94 17.31
CA LEU A 262 13.01 -14.73 16.63
C LEU A 262 14.32 -13.96 16.43
N SER A 263 15.43 -14.69 16.47
CA SER A 263 16.72 -14.20 15.99
C SER A 263 16.72 -14.01 14.46
N GLY A 264 17.68 -13.25 13.93
CA GLY A 264 17.84 -13.06 12.49
C GLY A 264 18.02 -14.37 11.72
N GLY A 265 18.80 -15.31 12.30
CA GLY A 265 19.07 -16.62 11.70
C GLY A 265 17.83 -17.52 11.67
N GLU A 266 17.00 -17.52 12.71
CA GLU A 266 15.73 -18.28 12.76
C GLU A 266 14.73 -17.76 11.72
N ARG A 267 14.58 -16.42 11.60
CA ARG A 267 13.75 -15.83 10.53
C ARG A 267 14.24 -16.23 9.14
N GLN A 268 15.57 -16.24 8.94
CA GLN A 268 16.13 -16.64 7.65
C GLN A 268 15.86 -18.12 7.34
N ARG A 269 15.96 -19.02 8.33
CA ARG A 269 15.62 -20.45 8.16
C ARG A 269 14.15 -20.65 7.77
N ILE A 270 13.21 -19.90 8.36
CA ILE A 270 11.80 -19.92 7.92
C ILE A 270 11.66 -19.45 6.45
N SER A 271 12.40 -18.42 6.06
CA SER A 271 12.40 -17.96 4.64
C SER A 271 12.97 -19.01 3.69
N ILE A 272 14.01 -19.74 4.11
CA ILE A 272 14.55 -20.87 3.35
C ILE A 272 13.52 -22.01 3.25
N ALA A 273 12.84 -22.35 4.35
CA ALA A 273 11.77 -23.35 4.33
C ALA A 273 10.64 -22.98 3.33
N ARG A 274 10.21 -21.71 3.30
CA ARG A 274 9.26 -21.20 2.30
C ARG A 274 9.74 -21.43 0.87
N ALA A 275 11.01 -21.12 0.60
CA ALA A 275 11.60 -21.26 -0.73
C ALA A 275 11.69 -22.74 -1.16
N LEU A 276 12.06 -23.63 -0.23
CA LEU A 276 12.09 -25.08 -0.47
C LEU A 276 10.69 -25.65 -0.71
N LEU A 277 9.71 -25.25 0.12
CA LEU A 277 8.33 -25.71 0.00
C LEU A 277 7.70 -25.28 -1.33
N LYS A 278 8.07 -24.11 -1.84
CA LYS A 278 7.63 -23.63 -3.15
C LYS A 278 8.08 -24.52 -4.30
N ASN A 279 9.17 -25.28 -4.11
CA ASN A 279 9.76 -26.18 -5.11
C ASN A 279 9.96 -25.51 -6.48
N ALA A 280 10.44 -24.28 -6.48
CA ALA A 280 10.65 -23.49 -7.69
C ALA A 280 11.93 -23.93 -8.42
N SER A 281 11.92 -23.80 -9.75
CA SER A 281 13.06 -24.19 -10.61
C SER A 281 14.26 -23.26 -10.46
N ILE A 282 14.04 -22.04 -10.00
CA ILE A 282 15.07 -20.99 -9.79
C ILE A 282 14.96 -20.49 -8.35
N ILE A 283 16.07 -20.46 -7.62
CA ILE A 283 16.12 -19.94 -6.24
C ILE A 283 17.17 -18.82 -6.17
N PHE A 284 16.77 -17.70 -5.60
CA PHE A 284 17.65 -16.54 -5.34
C PHE A 284 17.92 -16.34 -3.87
#